data_a0a63c6b495d4b6b3f757dba86246c5f
#
_entry.id   a0a63c6b495d4b6b3f757dba86246c5f
#
_cell.length_a   1.000
_cell.length_b   1.000
_cell.length_c   1.000
_cell.angle_alpha   90.00
_cell.angle_beta   90.00
_cell.angle_gamma   90.00
#
_symmetry.space_group_name_H-M   'P 1'
#
loop_
_entity.id
_entity.type
_entity.pdbx_description
1 polymer ?
#
loop_
_entity_poly.entity_id
_entity_poly.type
_entity_poly.pdbx_seq_one_letter_code
_entity_poly.pdbx_strand_id
1 'polypeptide(L)'
;MKKMGKVARLASLLVLTLLFGLFPIGSGNNLNKVQAVTPLNNPRTVADSSMNAKQKVTWDCVWFGAYPQSEVTSGDIYNKLKNATGWDENNDIVIDGNKYRRLKGEDATYYNTKRVLNYYDWIEDYSTYHYFKYEAIKWRVLNVSNGGALLLADQALDSQRYNQNGEDITWEKSSIRSWLNAQDTINNQEGINYRKGNFLNEAFFLSEQAVILPRNIANKNNATYNTSGGNNTLDKIFLLAETQICGLDAKKYGFIMDHSIDDEARQSKCAEYAFAMGCYKFVETKYAENVNWWLRSPGGSSKAALKIDYDGRSRTGGSSIDSIEAIRPALYLKISSSNLYSYAGTVCSDGTINETPAPARVYQDNTSSGNTGNNSSSNNTTGNNNSNNTNNNKNNTTVNTKPSNKTTASKKPTKRALLPVEKMTGSLKSVKSPAKSTLAITWKKLRKVTGYQVQFCAKSNFKKGTIERKFKQKVTKTKVRPLKSKKKYYVRMRPYTKSGSKTYYGKWSKVKSVKIK
;
A
#
# COMPACT_ATOMS: atom_id res chain seq x y z
N MET A 1 2.09 -27.80 77.43
CA MET A 1 0.91 -28.60 77.07
C MET A 1 0.31 -28.08 75.79
N LYS A 2 -0.05 -29.02 74.93
CA LYS A 2 -0.85 -28.93 73.68
C LYS A 2 -0.29 -28.20 72.46
N LYS A 3 0.19 -29.05 71.56
CA LYS A 3 0.36 -28.87 70.12
C LYS A 3 -1.00 -28.62 69.47
N MET A 4 -1.03 -27.71 68.48
CA MET A 4 -2.07 -27.78 67.43
C MET A 4 -1.43 -27.57 66.08
N GLY A 5 -1.72 -28.54 65.21
CA GLY A 5 -1.07 -28.74 63.93
C GLY A 5 -1.59 -27.88 62.82
N LYS A 6 -0.73 -27.73 61.82
CA LYS A 6 -1.00 -27.14 60.52
C LYS A 6 -1.82 -28.11 59.68
N VAL A 7 -2.98 -27.69 59.19
CA VAL A 7 -3.74 -28.39 58.16
C VAL A 7 -3.38 -27.79 56.79
N ALA A 8 -2.66 -28.56 56.00
CA ALA A 8 -2.43 -28.29 54.58
C ALA A 8 -3.72 -28.67 53.80
N ARG A 9 -4.28 -27.74 53.04
CA ARG A 9 -5.33 -28.01 52.06
C ARG A 9 -4.71 -28.34 50.71
N LEU A 10 -4.79 -29.63 50.35
CA LEU A 10 -4.54 -30.12 49.02
C LEU A 10 -5.77 -29.77 48.15
N ALA A 11 -5.57 -29.03 47.07
CA ALA A 11 -6.59 -28.85 46.04
C ALA A 11 -6.44 -29.98 45.01
N SER A 12 -7.39 -30.90 44.98
CA SER A 12 -7.44 -31.98 43.99
C SER A 12 -7.87 -31.45 42.64
N LEU A 13 -7.05 -31.62 41.61
CA LEU A 13 -7.38 -31.41 40.22
C LEU A 13 -8.16 -32.63 39.71
N LEU A 14 -9.46 -32.46 39.44
CA LEU A 14 -10.32 -33.51 38.90
C LEU A 14 -10.12 -33.51 37.35
N VAL A 15 -9.43 -34.52 36.83
CA VAL A 15 -9.35 -34.80 35.40
C VAL A 15 -10.54 -35.69 35.05
N LEU A 16 -11.51 -35.13 34.31
CA LEU A 16 -12.65 -35.87 33.78
C LEU A 16 -12.28 -36.41 32.39
N THR A 17 -11.86 -37.66 32.32
CA THR A 17 -11.72 -38.43 31.06
C THR A 17 -13.07 -38.99 30.66
N LEU A 18 -13.69 -38.42 29.61
CA LEU A 18 -14.84 -39.02 28.94
C LEU A 18 -14.35 -39.91 27.78
N LEU A 19 -14.40 -41.21 27.97
CA LEU A 19 -14.35 -42.20 26.90
C LEU A 19 -15.67 -42.15 26.12
N PHE A 20 -15.61 -41.82 24.84
CA PHE A 20 -16.68 -42.16 23.90
C PHE A 20 -16.17 -43.19 22.89
N GLY A 21 -16.96 -44.27 22.84
CA GLY A 21 -16.71 -45.43 22.03
C GLY A 21 -16.75 -45.17 20.52
N LEU A 22 -15.98 -45.97 19.83
CA LEU A 22 -15.88 -46.11 18.38
C LEU A 22 -17.18 -46.61 17.75
N PHE A 23 -17.73 -45.84 16.81
CA PHE A 23 -18.51 -46.37 15.70
C PHE A 23 -17.97 -45.78 14.39
N PRO A 24 -17.70 -46.62 13.37
CA PRO A 24 -17.25 -46.14 12.09
C PRO A 24 -18.47 -45.83 11.20
N ILE A 25 -18.66 -44.58 10.84
CA ILE A 25 -19.55 -44.20 9.74
C ILE A 25 -18.71 -43.32 8.79
N GLY A 26 -18.65 -43.77 7.56
CA GLY A 26 -17.83 -43.19 6.50
C GLY A 26 -18.29 -41.85 5.95
N SER A 27 -17.43 -41.34 5.11
CA SER A 27 -17.55 -40.25 4.14
C SER A 27 -17.49 -38.81 4.66
N GLY A 28 -16.37 -38.19 4.44
CA GLY A 28 -16.25 -36.89 3.82
C GLY A 28 -16.81 -35.67 4.53
N ASN A 29 -16.12 -35.19 5.56
CA ASN A 29 -16.15 -33.74 5.85
C ASN A 29 -14.76 -33.34 6.35
N ASN A 30 -14.10 -32.48 5.58
CA ASN A 30 -12.94 -31.74 6.04
C ASN A 30 -13.35 -30.88 7.23
N LEU A 31 -13.26 -31.45 8.42
CA LEU A 31 -13.28 -30.67 9.66
C LEU A 31 -12.02 -29.79 9.62
N ASN A 32 -12.20 -28.53 9.31
CA ASN A 32 -11.16 -27.52 9.52
C ASN A 32 -10.66 -27.70 10.95
N LYS A 33 -9.44 -28.24 11.10
CA LYS A 33 -8.73 -28.22 12.37
C LYS A 33 -8.71 -26.76 12.83
N VAL A 34 -9.43 -26.42 13.89
CA VAL A 34 -9.25 -25.16 14.60
C VAL A 34 -7.80 -25.17 15.06
N GLN A 35 -6.94 -24.49 14.33
CA GLN A 35 -5.55 -24.36 14.67
C GLN A 35 -5.50 -23.57 15.98
N ALA A 36 -4.94 -24.16 17.03
CA ALA A 36 -4.78 -23.48 18.30
C ALA A 36 -4.01 -22.19 18.06
N VAL A 37 -4.64 -21.06 18.38
CA VAL A 37 -4.02 -19.74 18.19
C VAL A 37 -2.87 -19.63 19.18
N THR A 38 -1.65 -19.50 18.69
CA THR A 38 -0.48 -19.21 19.51
C THR A 38 -0.69 -17.84 20.18
N PRO A 39 -0.73 -17.75 21.53
CA PRO A 39 -0.84 -16.46 22.20
C PRO A 39 0.34 -15.54 21.82
N LEU A 40 0.05 -14.31 21.46
CA LEU A 40 1.06 -13.30 21.15
C LEU A 40 1.60 -12.69 22.46
N ASN A 41 2.89 -12.55 22.56
CA ASN A 41 3.58 -11.98 23.72
C ASN A 41 4.09 -10.56 23.44
N ASN A 42 4.21 -9.77 24.51
CA ASN A 42 4.96 -8.52 24.48
C ASN A 42 6.46 -8.80 24.25
N PRO A 43 7.25 -7.82 23.80
CA PRO A 43 8.69 -7.97 23.60
C PRO A 43 9.40 -8.49 24.86
N ARG A 44 10.31 -9.42 24.69
CA ARG A 44 11.13 -10.01 25.75
C ARG A 44 12.55 -9.47 25.61
N THR A 45 13.03 -8.82 26.67
CA THR A 45 14.36 -8.19 26.69
C THR A 45 15.24 -8.91 27.69
N VAL A 46 16.46 -9.23 27.28
CA VAL A 46 17.52 -9.76 28.13
C VAL A 46 18.78 -8.89 28.02
N ALA A 47 19.56 -8.77 29.06
CA ALA A 47 20.83 -8.06 29.00
C ALA A 47 21.81 -8.81 28.09
N ASP A 48 22.49 -8.07 27.19
CA ASP A 48 23.50 -8.60 26.29
C ASP A 48 24.58 -7.54 26.04
N SER A 49 25.74 -7.74 26.63
CA SER A 49 26.87 -6.81 26.55
C SER A 49 27.52 -6.75 25.17
N SER A 50 27.28 -7.73 24.30
CA SER A 50 27.80 -7.77 22.93
C SER A 50 27.03 -6.82 21.99
N MET A 51 25.76 -6.50 22.30
CA MET A 51 24.94 -5.56 21.56
C MET A 51 25.30 -4.10 21.91
N ASN A 52 25.18 -3.18 20.95
CA ASN A 52 25.41 -1.76 21.21
C ASN A 52 24.38 -1.22 22.23
N ALA A 53 23.12 -1.64 22.10
CA ALA A 53 22.04 -1.31 23.02
C ALA A 53 22.17 -1.98 24.42
N LYS A 54 23.18 -2.83 24.64
CA LYS A 54 23.41 -3.62 25.88
C LYS A 54 22.21 -4.51 26.25
N GLN A 55 21.36 -4.79 25.28
CA GLN A 55 20.20 -5.68 25.40
C GLN A 55 19.91 -6.41 24.09
N LYS A 56 19.42 -7.64 24.21
CA LYS A 56 18.82 -8.41 23.14
C LYS A 56 17.31 -8.42 23.34
N VAL A 57 16.57 -8.14 22.29
CA VAL A 57 15.11 -8.13 22.29
C VAL A 57 14.59 -9.20 21.36
N THR A 58 13.56 -9.93 21.81
CA THR A 58 12.83 -10.90 20.99
C THR A 58 11.38 -10.46 20.85
N TRP A 59 10.91 -10.30 19.62
CA TRP A 59 9.51 -10.04 19.27
C TRP A 59 8.86 -11.30 18.72
N ASP A 60 7.62 -11.58 19.13
CA ASP A 60 6.75 -12.44 18.34
C ASP A 60 6.40 -11.74 17.03
N CYS A 61 6.16 -12.52 16.00
CA CYS A 61 5.76 -11.99 14.69
C CYS A 61 4.46 -12.62 14.21
N VAL A 62 3.77 -11.89 13.31
CA VAL A 62 2.56 -12.37 12.62
C VAL A 62 2.64 -12.08 11.13
N TRP A 63 2.07 -12.97 10.33
CA TRP A 63 1.77 -12.73 8.92
C TRP A 63 0.38 -12.09 8.81
N PHE A 64 0.31 -10.91 8.19
CA PHE A 64 -0.95 -10.20 7.98
C PHE A 64 -0.89 -9.25 6.80
N GLY A 65 -1.85 -9.35 5.87
CA GLY A 65 -1.79 -8.59 4.62
C GLY A 65 -0.70 -9.07 3.66
N ALA A 66 -0.57 -8.43 2.51
CA ALA A 66 0.50 -8.67 1.54
C ALA A 66 0.82 -7.40 0.75
N TYR A 67 2.06 -7.25 0.32
CA TYR A 67 2.54 -6.09 -0.44
C TYR A 67 3.59 -6.54 -1.46
N PRO A 68 3.87 -5.79 -2.53
CA PRO A 68 4.98 -6.12 -3.42
C PRO A 68 6.29 -6.16 -2.64
N GLN A 69 7.07 -7.21 -2.76
CA GLN A 69 8.33 -7.37 -2.02
C GLN A 69 9.46 -7.84 -2.93
N SER A 70 9.53 -9.13 -3.25
CA SER A 70 10.64 -9.70 -4.02
C SER A 70 10.51 -9.42 -5.52
N GLU A 71 11.63 -9.11 -6.17
CA GLU A 71 11.70 -8.94 -7.61
C GLU A 71 11.76 -10.29 -8.34
N VAL A 72 11.04 -10.40 -9.43
CA VAL A 72 11.05 -11.55 -10.32
C VAL A 72 11.93 -11.23 -11.52
N THR A 73 13.16 -11.74 -11.54
CA THR A 73 14.18 -11.39 -12.54
C THR A 73 14.38 -12.46 -13.64
N SER A 74 13.87 -13.70 -13.43
CA SER A 74 14.09 -14.80 -14.36
C SER A 74 13.06 -15.93 -14.21
N GLY A 75 13.14 -16.94 -15.07
CA GLY A 75 12.29 -18.13 -15.04
C GLY A 75 10.97 -17.98 -15.79
N ASP A 76 10.13 -19.02 -15.73
CA ASP A 76 8.88 -19.09 -16.50
C ASP A 76 7.89 -17.99 -16.10
N ILE A 77 7.81 -17.67 -14.81
CA ILE A 77 6.92 -16.61 -14.35
C ILE A 77 7.39 -15.24 -14.86
N TYR A 78 8.69 -14.98 -14.94
CA TYR A 78 9.23 -13.76 -15.55
C TYR A 78 8.78 -13.63 -17.01
N ASN A 79 8.89 -14.73 -17.79
CA ASN A 79 8.47 -14.77 -19.19
C ASN A 79 6.95 -14.55 -19.33
N LYS A 80 6.14 -15.15 -18.44
CA LYS A 80 4.70 -14.91 -18.39
C LYS A 80 4.39 -13.43 -18.11
N LEU A 81 5.05 -12.81 -17.13
CA LEU A 81 4.86 -11.41 -16.75
C LEU A 81 5.27 -10.45 -17.88
N LYS A 82 6.40 -10.72 -18.54
CA LYS A 82 6.91 -9.90 -19.66
C LYS A 82 5.95 -9.86 -20.84
N ASN A 83 5.26 -10.98 -21.11
CA ASN A 83 4.32 -11.10 -22.21
C ASN A 83 2.86 -10.85 -21.81
N ALA A 84 2.59 -10.61 -20.52
CA ALA A 84 1.25 -10.47 -20.01
C ALA A 84 0.58 -9.18 -20.52
N THR A 85 -0.70 -9.31 -20.81
CA THR A 85 -1.63 -8.21 -21.11
C THR A 85 -2.71 -8.16 -20.01
N GLY A 86 -3.39 -7.02 -19.85
CA GLY A 86 -4.48 -6.92 -18.87
C GLY A 86 -4.04 -6.41 -17.49
N TRP A 87 -2.85 -5.83 -17.38
CA TRP A 87 -2.42 -5.09 -16.19
C TRP A 87 -3.45 -4.02 -15.81
N ASP A 88 -3.82 -3.97 -14.54
CA ASP A 88 -4.81 -3.03 -14.03
C ASP A 88 -4.28 -1.57 -13.94
N GLU A 89 -5.09 -0.67 -13.40
CA GLU A 89 -4.72 0.75 -13.28
C GLU A 89 -3.59 1.02 -12.27
N ASN A 90 -3.29 0.06 -11.39
CA ASN A 90 -2.19 0.11 -10.43
C ASN A 90 -0.93 -0.60 -10.96
N ASN A 91 -0.95 -1.08 -12.20
CA ASN A 91 0.09 -1.95 -12.77
C ASN A 91 0.20 -3.30 -12.05
N ASP A 92 -0.93 -3.84 -11.57
CA ASP A 92 -1.00 -5.16 -10.95
C ASP A 92 -1.64 -6.18 -11.88
N ILE A 93 -1.23 -7.45 -11.75
CA ILE A 93 -1.80 -8.60 -12.45
C ILE A 93 -1.79 -9.82 -11.56
N VAL A 94 -2.74 -10.73 -11.77
CA VAL A 94 -2.75 -12.05 -11.13
C VAL A 94 -2.40 -13.08 -12.18
N ILE A 95 -1.40 -13.93 -11.91
CA ILE A 95 -0.97 -15.04 -12.75
C ILE A 95 -0.78 -16.24 -11.85
N ASP A 96 -1.38 -17.36 -12.21
CA ASP A 96 -1.31 -18.63 -11.46
C ASP A 96 -1.68 -18.44 -9.97
N GLY A 97 -2.71 -17.61 -9.68
CA GLY A 97 -3.19 -17.33 -8.34
C GLY A 97 -2.27 -16.44 -7.48
N ASN A 98 -1.14 -15.97 -8.01
CA ASN A 98 -0.25 -15.01 -7.36
C ASN A 98 -0.40 -13.62 -7.97
N LYS A 99 -0.32 -12.59 -7.14
CA LYS A 99 -0.40 -11.20 -7.56
C LYS A 99 1.00 -10.62 -7.76
N TYR A 100 1.17 -9.85 -8.83
CA TYR A 100 2.42 -9.19 -9.18
C TYR A 100 2.18 -7.73 -9.52
N ARG A 101 3.13 -6.87 -9.18
CA ARG A 101 3.21 -5.48 -9.59
C ARG A 101 4.34 -5.29 -10.59
N ARG A 102 4.10 -4.57 -11.65
CA ARG A 102 5.18 -4.07 -12.50
C ARG A 102 5.48 -2.61 -12.18
N LEU A 103 6.76 -2.28 -12.17
CA LEU A 103 7.28 -0.94 -11.92
C LEU A 103 8.35 -0.62 -12.95
N LYS A 104 8.50 0.63 -13.31
CA LYS A 104 9.61 1.15 -14.11
C LYS A 104 10.14 2.43 -13.46
N GLY A 105 11.38 2.81 -13.77
CA GLY A 105 12.05 3.92 -13.11
C GLY A 105 11.28 5.25 -13.18
N GLU A 106 10.56 5.51 -14.30
CA GLU A 106 9.77 6.75 -14.43
C GLU A 106 8.52 6.81 -13.53
N ASP A 107 8.07 5.67 -12.97
CA ASP A 107 6.94 5.55 -12.06
C ASP A 107 7.39 5.41 -10.59
N ALA A 108 8.69 5.17 -10.32
CA ALA A 108 9.26 5.13 -8.98
C ALA A 108 9.21 6.51 -8.31
N THR A 109 9.19 6.55 -6.99
CA THR A 109 9.22 7.80 -6.22
C THR A 109 10.51 8.58 -6.50
N TYR A 110 11.62 7.85 -6.63
CA TYR A 110 12.90 8.37 -7.05
C TYR A 110 13.63 7.36 -7.92
N TYR A 111 14.29 7.83 -8.95
CA TYR A 111 15.26 7.05 -9.71
C TYR A 111 16.53 7.87 -9.94
N ASN A 112 17.66 7.20 -9.78
CA ASN A 112 18.95 7.83 -9.99
C ASN A 112 19.31 7.84 -11.49
N THR A 113 19.89 8.93 -11.97
CA THR A 113 20.38 9.07 -13.34
C THR A 113 21.86 8.69 -13.51
N LYS A 114 22.49 8.23 -12.44
CA LYS A 114 23.88 7.75 -12.40
C LYS A 114 23.92 6.47 -11.59
N ARG A 115 24.75 5.51 -11.99
CA ARG A 115 24.96 4.29 -11.23
C ARG A 115 25.59 4.62 -9.88
N VAL A 116 24.83 4.35 -8.80
CA VAL A 116 25.26 4.47 -7.41
C VAL A 116 24.77 3.21 -6.69
N LEU A 117 25.66 2.45 -6.10
CA LEU A 117 25.37 1.16 -5.46
C LEU A 117 24.30 1.23 -4.35
N ASN A 118 24.09 2.42 -3.79
CA ASN A 118 23.12 2.66 -2.73
C ASN A 118 21.67 2.84 -3.20
N TYR A 119 21.45 2.93 -4.53
CA TYR A 119 20.12 3.06 -5.13
C TYR A 119 19.88 1.96 -6.15
N TYR A 120 18.62 1.63 -6.36
CA TYR A 120 18.21 0.67 -7.38
C TYR A 120 18.66 1.13 -8.77
N ASP A 121 19.19 0.21 -9.57
CA ASP A 121 19.77 0.53 -10.88
C ASP A 121 18.71 0.64 -11.98
N TRP A 122 18.21 1.85 -12.18
CA TRP A 122 17.29 2.20 -13.25
C TRP A 122 17.98 2.74 -14.51
N ILE A 123 19.33 2.75 -14.57
CA ILE A 123 20.08 3.60 -15.51
C ILE A 123 20.05 3.09 -16.93
N GLU A 124 20.18 1.78 -17.12
CA GLU A 124 20.30 1.20 -18.47
C GLU A 124 18.95 1.13 -19.16
N ASP A 125 17.87 0.93 -18.41
CA ASP A 125 16.53 0.91 -18.98
C ASP A 125 15.42 1.32 -17.97
N TYR A 126 15.42 2.60 -17.60
CA TYR A 126 14.39 3.15 -16.69
C TYR A 126 12.96 3.09 -17.26
N SER A 127 12.80 2.76 -18.54
CA SER A 127 11.51 2.60 -19.21
C SER A 127 11.06 1.14 -19.34
N THR A 128 11.89 0.18 -18.95
CA THR A 128 11.53 -1.24 -18.89
C THR A 128 10.80 -1.55 -17.59
N TYR A 129 9.85 -2.46 -17.66
CA TYR A 129 9.15 -2.93 -16.48
C TYR A 129 9.95 -4.00 -15.76
N HIS A 130 10.11 -3.83 -14.46
CA HIS A 130 10.51 -4.80 -13.48
C HIS A 130 9.27 -5.33 -12.76
N TYR A 131 9.32 -6.55 -12.24
CA TYR A 131 8.15 -7.26 -11.72
C TYR A 131 8.39 -7.67 -10.27
N PHE A 132 7.45 -7.32 -9.39
CA PHE A 132 7.55 -7.58 -7.96
C PHE A 132 6.37 -8.44 -7.52
N LYS A 133 6.66 -9.52 -6.78
CA LYS A 133 5.66 -10.43 -6.26
C LYS A 133 5.03 -9.84 -5.00
N TYR A 134 3.70 -9.96 -4.88
CA TYR A 134 3.01 -9.72 -3.61
C TYR A 134 3.25 -10.88 -2.67
N GLU A 135 3.84 -10.58 -1.52
CA GLU A 135 4.15 -11.54 -0.48
C GLU A 135 3.54 -11.12 0.84
N ALA A 136 3.26 -12.09 1.73
CA ALA A 136 2.72 -11.81 3.04
C ALA A 136 3.64 -10.85 3.82
N ILE A 137 3.04 -9.87 4.50
CA ILE A 137 3.80 -8.93 5.32
C ILE A 137 4.03 -9.55 6.69
N LYS A 138 5.29 -9.61 7.11
CA LYS A 138 5.71 -9.98 8.48
C LYS A 138 5.69 -8.74 9.37
N TRP A 139 5.06 -8.88 10.53
CA TRP A 139 4.92 -7.80 11.50
C TRP A 139 5.48 -8.21 12.85
N ARG A 140 6.34 -7.38 13.45
CA ARG A 140 6.76 -7.52 14.85
C ARG A 140 5.63 -7.09 15.77
N VAL A 141 5.36 -7.86 16.81
CA VAL A 141 4.39 -7.53 17.87
C VAL A 141 5.10 -6.64 18.90
N LEU A 142 4.78 -5.36 18.91
CA LEU A 142 5.39 -4.40 19.84
C LEU A 142 4.64 -4.33 21.17
N ASN A 143 3.35 -4.59 21.18
CA ASN A 143 2.55 -4.62 22.41
C ASN A 143 1.24 -5.36 22.21
N VAL A 144 0.85 -6.13 23.19
CA VAL A 144 -0.45 -6.79 23.28
C VAL A 144 -1.20 -6.23 24.48
N SER A 145 -2.34 -5.60 24.25
CA SER A 145 -3.18 -5.04 25.31
C SER A 145 -4.62 -4.85 24.84
N ASN A 146 -5.58 -4.99 25.75
CA ASN A 146 -6.99 -4.67 25.51
C ASN A 146 -7.57 -5.28 24.21
N GLY A 147 -7.25 -6.55 23.94
CA GLY A 147 -7.77 -7.28 22.76
C GLY A 147 -7.17 -6.84 21.42
N GLY A 148 -6.13 -6.03 21.45
CA GLY A 148 -5.40 -5.57 20.26
C GLY A 148 -3.88 -5.77 20.37
N ALA A 149 -3.20 -5.88 19.23
CA ALA A 149 -1.76 -5.90 19.14
C ALA A 149 -1.27 -4.69 18.33
N LEU A 150 -0.31 -3.93 18.89
CA LEU A 150 0.45 -2.94 18.12
C LEU A 150 1.50 -3.69 17.31
N LEU A 151 1.44 -3.53 16.00
CA LEU A 151 2.33 -4.17 15.04
C LEU A 151 3.19 -3.13 14.33
N LEU A 152 4.44 -3.50 14.04
CA LEU A 152 5.37 -2.76 13.18
C LEU A 152 5.85 -3.70 12.08
N ALA A 153 5.81 -3.30 10.82
CA ALA A 153 6.38 -4.10 9.73
C ALA A 153 7.83 -4.49 10.05
N ASP A 154 8.19 -5.75 9.83
CA ASP A 154 9.52 -6.26 10.16
C ASP A 154 10.61 -5.58 9.33
N GLN A 155 10.33 -5.33 8.05
CA GLN A 155 11.15 -4.54 7.13
C GLN A 155 10.36 -3.38 6.52
N ALA A 156 11.07 -2.44 5.92
CA ALA A 156 10.44 -1.36 5.16
C ALA A 156 9.85 -1.91 3.85
N LEU A 157 8.64 -1.47 3.50
CA LEU A 157 7.84 -2.04 2.41
C LEU A 157 7.75 -1.13 1.17
N ASP A 158 7.98 0.17 1.33
CA ASP A 158 7.86 1.19 0.27
C ASP A 158 8.84 2.34 0.55
N SER A 159 8.93 3.29 -0.36
CA SER A 159 9.73 4.52 -0.20
C SER A 159 8.96 5.73 -0.68
N GLN A 160 8.80 6.72 0.19
CA GLN A 160 7.98 7.90 -0.07
C GLN A 160 8.61 9.17 0.53
N ARG A 161 8.20 10.33 0.00
CA ARG A 161 8.39 11.59 0.71
C ARG A 161 7.45 11.67 1.90
N TYR A 162 7.87 12.29 2.98
CA TYR A 162 6.95 12.58 4.10
C TYR A 162 5.83 13.52 3.63
N ASN A 163 6.18 14.54 2.85
CA ASN A 163 5.24 15.36 2.12
C ASN A 163 5.72 15.63 0.69
N GLN A 164 4.81 15.71 -0.28
CA GLN A 164 5.18 15.84 -1.70
C GLN A 164 5.87 17.15 -2.04
N ASN A 165 5.59 18.21 -1.29
CA ASN A 165 6.30 19.49 -1.37
C ASN A 165 7.06 19.74 -0.07
N GLY A 166 8.13 20.55 -0.13
CA GLY A 166 8.93 20.99 1.01
C GLY A 166 8.30 22.14 1.81
N GLU A 167 6.97 22.25 1.81
CA GLU A 167 6.24 23.28 2.56
C GLU A 167 5.98 22.85 4.01
N ASP A 168 5.79 23.80 4.92
CA ASP A 168 5.51 23.54 6.33
C ASP A 168 4.37 22.54 6.51
N ILE A 169 4.60 21.47 7.27
CA ILE A 169 3.65 20.38 7.40
C ILE A 169 3.64 19.75 8.80
N THR A 170 2.52 19.18 9.18
CA THR A 170 2.38 18.29 10.33
C THR A 170 1.90 16.92 9.84
N TRP A 171 2.03 15.89 10.69
CA TRP A 171 1.51 14.55 10.36
C TRP A 171 0.07 14.58 9.88
N GLU A 172 -0.79 15.37 10.53
CA GLU A 172 -2.22 15.48 10.21
C GLU A 172 -2.48 15.77 8.73
N LYS A 173 -1.68 16.64 8.12
CA LYS A 173 -1.87 17.14 6.75
C LYS A 173 -0.87 16.58 5.73
N SER A 174 0.01 15.68 6.14
CA SER A 174 1.03 15.13 5.27
C SER A 174 0.44 14.22 4.19
N SER A 175 1.09 14.22 3.03
CA SER A 175 0.72 13.35 1.91
C SER A 175 0.94 11.87 2.24
N ILE A 176 1.99 11.54 3.01
CA ILE A 176 2.28 10.16 3.43
C ILE A 176 1.18 9.57 4.31
N ARG A 177 0.64 10.34 5.28
CA ARG A 177 -0.48 9.89 6.11
C ARG A 177 -1.72 9.59 5.26
N SER A 178 -2.04 10.48 4.33
CA SER A 178 -3.17 10.31 3.42
C SER A 178 -3.01 9.09 2.51
N TRP A 179 -1.80 8.83 2.03
CA TRP A 179 -1.45 7.65 1.25
C TRP A 179 -1.56 6.35 2.08
N LEU A 180 -1.05 6.36 3.32
CA LEU A 180 -1.17 5.20 4.21
C LEU A 180 -2.63 4.83 4.51
N ASN A 181 -3.56 5.81 4.57
CA ASN A 181 -4.93 5.64 5.02
C ASN A 181 -6.00 5.80 3.92
N ALA A 182 -5.63 5.76 2.65
CA ALA A 182 -6.56 5.84 1.52
C ALA A 182 -7.44 7.11 1.53
N GLN A 183 -6.90 8.25 1.94
CA GLN A 183 -7.64 9.49 2.14
C GLN A 183 -7.76 10.31 0.84
N ASP A 184 -8.69 11.23 0.80
CA ASP A 184 -8.93 12.10 -0.35
C ASP A 184 -8.27 13.48 -0.23
N THR A 185 -8.59 14.36 -1.16
CA THR A 185 -7.95 15.67 -1.36
C THR A 185 -8.05 16.65 -0.19
N ILE A 186 -9.00 16.47 0.71
CA ILE A 186 -9.22 17.41 1.85
C ILE A 186 -8.35 17.06 3.07
N ASN A 187 -7.79 15.86 3.08
CA ASN A 187 -7.06 15.33 4.22
C ASN A 187 -5.56 15.63 4.18
N ASN A 188 -5.04 16.09 3.05
CA ASN A 188 -3.64 16.48 2.92
C ASN A 188 -3.52 17.89 2.30
N GLN A 189 -2.42 18.56 2.60
CA GLN A 189 -2.14 19.91 2.13
C GLN A 189 -2.03 20.01 0.61
N GLU A 190 -1.51 18.94 -0.01
CA GLU A 190 -1.29 18.87 -1.47
C GLU A 190 -2.57 18.69 -2.28
N GLY A 191 -3.70 18.43 -1.65
CA GLY A 191 -4.94 18.13 -2.33
C GLY A 191 -4.87 16.90 -3.24
N ILE A 192 -4.03 15.92 -2.90
CA ILE A 192 -3.87 14.66 -3.64
C ILE A 192 -4.95 13.68 -3.21
N ASN A 193 -5.56 13.00 -4.16
CA ASN A 193 -6.55 11.97 -3.89
C ASN A 193 -5.88 10.59 -3.86
N TYR A 194 -5.72 10.04 -2.66
CA TYR A 194 -5.14 8.73 -2.41
C TYR A 194 -6.19 7.61 -2.25
N ARG A 195 -7.44 7.81 -2.65
CA ARG A 195 -8.44 6.72 -2.63
C ARG A 195 -8.08 5.55 -3.55
N LYS A 196 -7.16 5.78 -4.49
CA LYS A 196 -6.53 4.78 -5.36
C LYS A 196 -5.01 4.90 -5.27
N GLY A 197 -4.32 3.77 -5.44
CA GLY A 197 -2.87 3.73 -5.32
C GLY A 197 -2.42 4.14 -3.92
N ASN A 198 -2.83 3.38 -2.90
CA ASN A 198 -2.56 3.66 -1.50
C ASN A 198 -2.25 2.38 -0.74
N PHE A 199 -1.49 2.50 0.34
CA PHE A 199 -1.03 1.36 1.11
C PHE A 199 -2.18 0.51 1.68
N LEU A 200 -3.19 1.13 2.29
CA LEU A 200 -4.28 0.40 2.97
C LEU A 200 -5.04 -0.54 2.02
N ASN A 201 -5.38 -0.06 0.83
CA ASN A 201 -6.16 -0.85 -0.14
C ASN A 201 -5.31 -1.87 -0.90
N GLU A 202 -4.01 -1.60 -1.05
CA GLU A 202 -3.09 -2.49 -1.76
C GLU A 202 -2.62 -3.63 -0.88
N ALA A 203 -2.37 -3.36 0.41
CA ALA A 203 -1.84 -4.34 1.34
C ALA A 203 -2.90 -5.26 1.95
N PHE A 204 -4.18 -4.83 2.03
CA PHE A 204 -5.19 -5.55 2.80
C PHE A 204 -6.49 -5.74 2.04
N PHE A 205 -7.03 -6.97 2.07
CA PHE A 205 -8.41 -7.23 1.67
C PHE A 205 -9.39 -6.49 2.59
N LEU A 206 -10.63 -6.26 2.13
CA LEU A 206 -11.65 -5.58 2.94
C LEU A 206 -11.92 -6.27 4.29
N SER A 207 -11.89 -7.60 4.34
CA SER A 207 -12.00 -8.38 5.57
C SER A 207 -10.85 -8.12 6.55
N GLU A 208 -9.63 -7.98 6.02
CA GLU A 208 -8.44 -7.64 6.81
C GLU A 208 -8.49 -6.19 7.28
N GLN A 209 -8.92 -5.25 6.44
CA GLN A 209 -9.11 -3.84 6.83
C GLN A 209 -10.14 -3.66 7.95
N ALA A 210 -11.15 -4.56 8.05
CA ALA A 210 -12.17 -4.53 9.10
C ALA A 210 -11.62 -4.87 10.49
N VAL A 211 -10.49 -5.58 10.57
CA VAL A 211 -9.85 -5.95 11.84
C VAL A 211 -8.64 -5.08 12.19
N ILE A 212 -8.27 -4.14 11.34
CA ILE A 212 -7.34 -3.05 11.68
C ILE A 212 -8.10 -2.02 12.49
N LEU A 213 -7.73 -1.89 13.77
CA LEU A 213 -8.39 -0.99 14.71
C LEU A 213 -7.93 0.45 14.47
N PRO A 214 -8.81 1.39 14.09
CA PRO A 214 -8.45 2.78 14.06
C PRO A 214 -8.12 3.26 15.49
N ARG A 215 -7.06 4.05 15.63
CA ARG A 215 -6.62 4.59 16.92
C ARG A 215 -6.43 6.10 16.85
N ASN A 216 -6.75 6.77 17.93
CA ASN A 216 -6.39 8.17 18.11
C ASN A 216 -4.87 8.24 18.38
N ILE A 217 -4.14 8.76 17.40
CA ILE A 217 -2.68 8.84 17.41
C ILE A 217 -2.27 10.21 17.92
N ALA A 218 -1.54 10.23 19.04
CA ALA A 218 -0.99 11.45 19.60
C ALA A 218 0.20 11.95 18.78
N ASN A 219 0.14 13.20 18.32
CA ASN A 219 1.19 13.86 17.57
C ASN A 219 1.86 14.92 18.45
N LYS A 220 2.79 14.49 19.30
CA LYS A 220 3.53 15.38 20.20
C LYS A 220 4.52 16.25 19.45
N ASN A 221 4.81 17.42 20.01
CA ASN A 221 5.88 18.28 19.53
C ASN A 221 7.25 17.56 19.62
N ASN A 222 8.19 18.01 18.81
CA ASN A 222 9.60 17.60 18.94
C ASN A 222 10.12 17.98 20.32
N ALA A 223 10.71 17.03 21.04
CA ALA A 223 11.12 17.25 22.43
C ALA A 223 12.30 18.23 22.56
N THR A 224 13.15 18.35 21.56
CA THR A 224 14.34 19.22 21.56
C THR A 224 14.05 20.62 21.04
N TYR A 225 13.30 20.72 19.94
CA TYR A 225 13.10 22.00 19.21
C TYR A 225 11.70 22.59 19.42
N ASN A 226 10.81 21.88 20.11
CA ASN A 226 9.41 22.24 20.32
C ASN A 226 8.62 22.49 19.02
N THR A 227 9.11 21.97 17.90
CA THR A 227 8.38 21.99 16.61
C THR A 227 7.04 21.29 16.76
N SER A 228 5.95 21.91 16.31
CA SER A 228 4.60 21.40 16.48
C SER A 228 4.39 20.07 15.76
N GLY A 229 3.82 19.08 16.46
CA GLY A 229 3.36 17.82 15.88
C GLY A 229 1.98 17.90 15.22
N GLY A 230 1.26 19.01 15.44
CA GLY A 230 -0.11 19.19 14.96
C GLY A 230 -1.17 18.50 15.82
N ASN A 231 -2.38 18.41 15.28
CA ASN A 231 -3.49 17.77 15.97
C ASN A 231 -3.33 16.25 16.01
N ASN A 232 -3.91 15.61 17.03
CA ASN A 232 -4.05 14.16 17.08
C ASN A 232 -4.91 13.68 15.92
N THR A 233 -4.62 12.48 15.42
CA THR A 233 -5.28 11.93 14.22
C THR A 233 -5.89 10.56 14.49
N LEU A 234 -7.01 10.26 13.84
CA LEU A 234 -7.60 8.93 13.85
C LEU A 234 -7.09 8.16 12.64
N ASP A 235 -6.18 7.20 12.86
CA ASP A 235 -5.51 6.46 11.79
C ASP A 235 -5.65 4.94 11.96
N LYS A 236 -5.76 4.22 10.84
CA LYS A 236 -5.63 2.75 10.78
C LYS A 236 -4.16 2.37 10.62
N ILE A 237 -3.46 3.04 9.71
CA ILE A 237 -2.03 2.82 9.42
C ILE A 237 -1.28 4.10 9.76
N PHE A 238 -0.16 3.97 10.45
CA PHE A 238 0.66 5.12 10.86
C PHE A 238 2.14 4.75 10.91
N LEU A 239 2.99 5.75 11.07
CA LEU A 239 4.41 5.57 11.40
C LEU A 239 4.59 5.68 12.92
N LEU A 240 5.60 5.03 13.50
CA LEU A 240 5.90 5.21 14.93
C LEU A 240 6.32 6.66 15.22
N ALA A 241 6.03 7.12 16.43
CA ALA A 241 6.55 8.40 16.94
C ALA A 241 7.92 8.21 17.60
N GLU A 242 8.63 9.30 17.74
CA GLU A 242 9.86 9.41 18.51
C GLU A 242 9.68 8.85 19.94
N THR A 243 8.58 9.21 20.63
CA THR A 243 8.29 8.71 21.98
C THR A 243 8.16 7.20 22.07
N GLN A 244 7.78 6.54 20.96
CA GLN A 244 7.60 5.08 20.88
C GLN A 244 8.88 4.33 20.55
N ILE A 245 9.87 4.98 19.96
CA ILE A 245 11.07 4.33 19.42
C ILE A 245 12.36 4.75 20.14
N CYS A 246 12.45 5.99 20.60
CA CYS A 246 13.61 6.56 21.29
C CYS A 246 13.25 7.27 22.61
N GLY A 247 11.95 7.55 22.85
CA GLY A 247 11.48 8.32 23.99
C GLY A 247 10.85 7.45 25.10
N LEU A 248 9.92 8.02 25.85
CA LEU A 248 9.40 7.46 27.12
C LEU A 248 8.73 6.07 26.98
N ASP A 249 8.12 5.77 25.85
CA ASP A 249 7.46 4.49 25.61
C ASP A 249 8.39 3.41 25.01
N ALA A 250 9.62 3.78 24.63
CA ALA A 250 10.53 2.92 23.86
C ALA A 250 10.76 1.55 24.52
N LYS A 251 11.05 1.53 25.83
CA LYS A 251 11.29 0.29 26.59
C LYS A 251 10.13 -0.70 26.53
N LYS A 252 8.90 -0.19 26.51
CA LYS A 252 7.69 -1.01 26.41
C LYS A 252 7.62 -1.82 25.12
N TYR A 253 8.23 -1.30 24.06
CA TYR A 253 8.21 -1.87 22.71
C TYR A 253 9.52 -2.60 22.34
N GLY A 254 10.44 -2.70 23.31
CA GLY A 254 11.72 -3.38 23.11
C GLY A 254 12.85 -2.48 22.61
N PHE A 255 12.68 -1.15 22.63
CA PHE A 255 13.71 -0.20 22.21
C PHE A 255 14.35 0.49 23.42
N ILE A 256 15.50 1.11 23.23
CA ILE A 256 16.14 1.91 24.27
C ILE A 256 15.70 3.38 24.18
N MET A 257 15.68 4.07 25.34
CA MET A 257 15.36 5.48 25.45
C MET A 257 16.62 6.34 25.26
N ASP A 258 17.21 6.26 24.07
CA ASP A 258 18.39 7.03 23.68
C ASP A 258 18.43 7.20 22.15
N HIS A 259 18.60 8.43 21.69
CA HIS A 259 18.68 8.77 20.27
C HIS A 259 20.05 8.48 19.65
N SER A 260 21.10 8.48 20.45
CA SER A 260 22.50 8.51 20.01
C SER A 260 23.14 7.13 19.85
N ILE A 261 22.50 6.09 20.36
CA ILE A 261 23.03 4.73 20.32
C ILE A 261 22.63 4.00 19.05
N ASP A 262 23.56 3.26 18.46
CA ASP A 262 23.32 2.28 17.39
C ASP A 262 22.45 1.15 17.96
N ASP A 263 21.13 1.32 17.95
CA ASP A 263 20.22 0.31 18.47
C ASP A 263 19.83 -0.67 17.36
N GLU A 264 20.33 -1.87 17.44
CA GLU A 264 20.07 -2.94 16.48
C GLU A 264 18.56 -3.26 16.37
N ALA A 265 17.82 -3.06 17.47
CA ALA A 265 16.36 -3.23 17.50
C ALA A 265 15.63 -2.29 16.55
N ARG A 266 16.18 -1.10 16.30
CA ARG A 266 15.63 -0.04 15.43
C ARG A 266 16.08 -0.16 13.97
N GLN A 267 17.17 -0.87 13.70
CA GLN A 267 17.66 -1.08 12.33
C GLN A 267 16.60 -1.77 11.48
N SER A 268 16.59 -1.46 10.20
CA SER A 268 15.65 -2.05 9.24
C SER A 268 16.32 -2.26 7.89
N LYS A 269 16.07 -3.40 7.27
CA LYS A 269 16.24 -3.63 5.85
C LYS A 269 14.99 -3.18 5.10
N CYS A 270 14.99 -3.28 3.78
CA CYS A 270 13.82 -3.01 2.96
C CYS A 270 13.54 -4.16 1.99
N ALA A 271 12.28 -4.27 1.55
CA ALA A 271 11.89 -5.10 0.43
C ALA A 271 12.56 -4.59 -0.88
N GLU A 272 12.76 -5.46 -1.86
CA GLU A 272 13.31 -5.06 -3.17
C GLU A 272 12.42 -4.03 -3.87
N TYR A 273 11.11 -4.15 -3.71
CA TYR A 273 10.16 -3.15 -4.20
C TYR A 273 10.40 -1.77 -3.56
N ALA A 274 10.60 -1.70 -2.24
CA ALA A 274 10.90 -0.44 -1.56
C ALA A 274 12.23 0.16 -2.04
N PHE A 275 13.22 -0.68 -2.31
CA PHE A 275 14.50 -0.26 -2.89
C PHE A 275 14.29 0.29 -4.31
N ALA A 276 13.52 -0.39 -5.14
CA ALA A 276 13.17 0.07 -6.48
C ALA A 276 12.35 1.37 -6.49
N MET A 277 11.52 1.61 -5.45
CA MET A 277 10.80 2.87 -5.24
C MET A 277 11.70 4.04 -4.85
N GLY A 278 12.96 3.80 -4.43
CA GLY A 278 14.00 4.82 -4.36
C GLY A 278 14.56 5.11 -2.97
N CYS A 279 14.43 4.24 -1.97
CA CYS A 279 15.15 4.45 -0.71
C CYS A 279 16.66 4.24 -0.88
N TYR A 280 17.42 4.98 -0.09
CA TYR A 280 18.84 4.79 0.04
C TYR A 280 19.13 3.53 0.86
N LYS A 281 19.82 2.56 0.28
CA LYS A 281 20.26 1.34 0.95
C LYS A 281 21.76 1.44 1.26
N PHE A 282 22.14 1.26 2.52
CA PHE A 282 23.53 1.30 2.91
C PHE A 282 24.24 0.03 2.41
N VAL A 283 25.42 0.16 1.82
CA VAL A 283 26.13 -0.97 1.18
C VAL A 283 27.41 -1.38 1.90
N GLU A 284 27.85 -0.60 2.88
CA GLU A 284 29.15 -0.81 3.52
C GLU A 284 29.02 -1.41 4.91
N THR A 285 30.00 -2.21 5.30
CA THR A 285 30.23 -2.69 6.66
C THR A 285 29.09 -3.53 7.29
N LYS A 286 29.03 -3.53 8.62
CA LYS A 286 28.01 -4.22 9.44
C LYS A 286 26.57 -3.70 9.23
N TYR A 287 26.39 -2.56 8.56
CA TYR A 287 25.07 -1.98 8.29
C TYR A 287 24.56 -2.25 6.86
N ALA A 288 25.28 -3.08 6.10
CA ALA A 288 24.91 -3.39 4.73
C ALA A 288 23.43 -3.81 4.62
N GLU A 289 22.76 -3.27 3.60
CA GLU A 289 21.34 -3.42 3.30
C GLU A 289 20.37 -2.70 4.25
N ASN A 290 20.86 -2.06 5.33
CA ASN A 290 20.02 -1.23 6.16
C ASN A 290 19.60 0.05 5.43
N VAL A 291 18.43 0.56 5.80
CA VAL A 291 17.84 1.79 5.23
C VAL A 291 17.45 2.76 6.32
N ASN A 292 17.40 4.03 5.96
CA ASN A 292 16.72 5.03 6.77
C ASN A 292 15.21 4.90 6.62
N TRP A 293 14.44 5.14 7.68
CA TRP A 293 12.99 5.07 7.61
C TRP A 293 12.28 6.13 8.45
N TRP A 294 11.18 6.67 7.91
CA TRP A 294 10.43 7.76 8.52
C TRP A 294 9.79 7.41 9.86
N LEU A 295 9.82 8.36 10.78
CA LEU A 295 8.90 8.48 11.91
C LEU A 295 7.84 9.55 11.61
N ARG A 296 6.69 9.54 12.33
CA ARG A 296 5.67 10.57 12.15
C ARG A 296 5.98 11.89 12.89
N SER A 297 6.91 11.88 13.85
CA SER A 297 7.25 13.04 14.68
C SER A 297 7.94 14.13 13.86
N PRO A 298 7.66 15.43 14.15
CA PRO A 298 8.35 16.53 13.49
C PRO A 298 9.83 16.57 13.86
N GLY A 299 10.64 17.07 12.94
CA GLY A 299 12.06 17.34 13.15
C GLY A 299 12.33 18.69 13.82
N GLY A 300 13.50 19.28 13.52
CA GLY A 300 13.92 20.58 14.07
C GLY A 300 13.12 21.78 13.55
N SER A 301 12.35 21.60 12.50
CA SER A 301 11.44 22.60 11.92
C SER A 301 10.22 21.92 11.31
N SER A 302 9.22 22.72 10.94
CA SER A 302 8.00 22.26 10.23
C SER A 302 8.27 21.71 8.82
N LYS A 303 9.48 21.93 8.29
CA LYS A 303 9.99 21.36 7.02
C LYS A 303 10.86 20.13 7.22
N ALA A 304 10.90 19.57 8.43
CA ALA A 304 11.66 18.37 8.76
C ALA A 304 10.81 17.37 9.55
N ALA A 305 11.01 16.08 9.29
CA ALA A 305 10.44 14.99 10.06
C ALA A 305 11.55 14.08 10.59
N LEU A 306 11.32 13.44 11.74
CA LEU A 306 12.25 12.49 12.31
C LEU A 306 12.29 11.21 11.48
N LYS A 307 13.45 10.55 11.54
CA LYS A 307 13.69 9.23 10.98
C LYS A 307 14.61 8.42 11.86
N ILE A 308 14.66 7.14 11.64
CA ILE A 308 15.73 6.26 12.13
C ILE A 308 16.73 6.10 10.98
N ASP A 309 17.99 6.35 11.27
CA ASP A 309 19.08 6.14 10.33
C ASP A 309 19.41 4.64 10.20
N TYR A 310 20.16 4.27 9.17
CA TYR A 310 20.57 2.89 8.85
C TYR A 310 21.28 2.18 10.02
N ASP A 311 21.90 2.94 10.93
CA ASP A 311 22.60 2.42 12.11
C ASP A 311 21.70 2.27 13.34
N GLY A 312 20.43 2.66 13.26
CA GLY A 312 19.48 2.60 14.38
C GLY A 312 19.44 3.85 15.26
N ARG A 313 20.21 4.90 14.94
CA ARG A 313 20.14 6.19 15.61
C ARG A 313 18.97 7.03 15.11
N SER A 314 18.56 8.01 15.91
CA SER A 314 17.65 9.05 15.48
C SER A 314 18.25 10.43 15.74
N ARG A 315 18.32 11.26 14.71
CA ARG A 315 18.79 12.64 14.86
C ARG A 315 17.61 13.54 15.16
N THR A 316 17.63 14.27 16.26
CA THR A 316 16.52 15.10 16.74
C THR A 316 16.11 16.22 15.79
N GLY A 317 17.01 16.66 14.90
CA GLY A 317 16.70 17.62 13.81
C GLY A 317 15.92 17.02 12.64
N GLY A 318 16.01 15.70 12.45
CA GLY A 318 15.33 14.99 11.34
C GLY A 318 15.93 15.25 9.97
N SER A 319 15.15 14.93 8.93
CA SER A 319 15.47 15.17 7.51
C SER A 319 14.38 16.01 6.86
N SER A 320 14.72 16.66 5.74
CA SER A 320 13.75 17.41 4.93
C SER A 320 12.58 16.53 4.52
N ILE A 321 11.36 17.03 4.66
CA ILE A 321 10.10 16.29 4.40
C ILE A 321 9.91 15.90 2.93
N ASP A 322 10.63 16.52 2.00
CA ASP A 322 10.67 16.16 0.58
C ASP A 322 11.79 15.15 0.24
N SER A 323 12.59 14.74 1.22
CA SER A 323 13.50 13.60 1.08
C SER A 323 12.70 12.29 0.91
N ILE A 324 13.32 11.31 0.28
CA ILE A 324 12.72 9.98 0.11
C ILE A 324 13.39 9.04 1.09
N GLU A 325 12.60 8.54 2.02
CA GLU A 325 13.04 7.55 2.98
C GLU A 325 12.10 6.35 2.96
N ALA A 326 12.56 5.23 3.47
CA ALA A 326 11.78 4.01 3.49
C ALA A 326 10.59 4.09 4.46
N ILE A 327 9.54 3.35 4.13
CA ILE A 327 8.29 3.29 4.89
C ILE A 327 8.19 1.99 5.65
N ARG A 328 8.16 2.09 6.96
CA ARG A 328 7.96 0.98 7.90
C ARG A 328 6.65 1.22 8.65
N PRO A 329 5.50 0.75 8.11
CA PRO A 329 4.19 1.06 8.68
C PRO A 329 3.94 0.33 9.98
N ALA A 330 3.05 0.92 10.80
CA ALA A 330 2.53 0.33 12.02
C ALA A 330 0.99 0.35 12.00
N LEU A 331 0.38 -0.58 12.74
CA LEU A 331 -1.08 -0.69 12.88
C LEU A 331 -1.47 -1.36 14.20
N TYR A 332 -2.74 -1.25 14.58
CA TYR A 332 -3.32 -2.03 15.66
C TYR A 332 -4.22 -3.13 15.09
N LEU A 333 -3.88 -4.38 15.34
CA LEU A 333 -4.65 -5.56 14.91
C LEU A 333 -5.58 -6.03 16.03
N LYS A 334 -6.85 -6.34 15.71
CA LYS A 334 -7.79 -7.01 16.60
C LYS A 334 -7.42 -8.49 16.73
N ILE A 335 -6.87 -8.92 17.85
CA ILE A 335 -6.33 -10.28 18.02
C ILE A 335 -7.38 -11.40 18.11
N SER A 336 -8.64 -11.05 18.42
CA SER A 336 -9.74 -12.04 18.40
C SER A 336 -10.13 -12.51 16.99
N SER A 337 -9.55 -11.90 15.93
CA SER A 337 -9.79 -12.27 14.53
C SER A 337 -8.69 -13.19 14.01
N SER A 338 -8.42 -14.26 14.73
CA SER A 338 -7.30 -15.18 14.52
C SER A 338 -7.31 -15.94 13.18
N ASN A 339 -8.44 -15.94 12.48
CA ASN A 339 -8.55 -16.52 11.13
C ASN A 339 -8.01 -15.59 10.01
N LEU A 340 -7.67 -14.34 10.32
CA LEU A 340 -7.20 -13.36 9.34
C LEU A 340 -5.70 -13.06 9.45
N TYR A 341 -5.02 -13.61 10.45
CA TYR A 341 -3.56 -13.54 10.59
C TYR A 341 -3.03 -14.89 11.08
N SER A 342 -1.73 -15.13 10.92
CA SER A 342 -1.08 -16.33 11.46
C SER A 342 0.21 -15.96 12.19
N TYR A 343 0.60 -16.79 13.15
CA TYR A 343 1.88 -16.65 13.83
C TYR A 343 3.04 -16.83 12.85
N ALA A 344 3.99 -15.91 12.84
CA ALA A 344 5.11 -15.88 11.92
C ALA A 344 6.44 -16.27 12.58
N GLY A 345 6.40 -16.74 13.85
CA GLY A 345 7.61 -17.05 14.59
C GLY A 345 8.13 -15.87 15.40
N THR A 346 9.45 -15.76 15.54
CA THR A 346 10.13 -14.70 16.30
C THR A 346 11.26 -14.08 15.52
N VAL A 347 11.52 -12.80 15.81
CA VAL A 347 12.68 -12.05 15.34
C VAL A 347 13.40 -11.45 16.56
N CYS A 348 14.74 -11.55 16.59
CA CYS A 348 15.56 -10.96 17.63
C CYS A 348 16.38 -9.78 17.09
N SER A 349 16.72 -8.84 17.97
CA SER A 349 17.55 -7.67 17.61
C SER A 349 18.98 -8.02 17.19
N ASP A 350 19.47 -9.21 17.55
CA ASP A 350 20.78 -9.74 17.12
C ASP A 350 20.75 -10.37 15.72
N GLY A 351 19.60 -10.29 15.01
CA GLY A 351 19.42 -10.88 13.68
C GLY A 351 18.95 -12.34 13.69
N THR A 352 18.81 -12.98 14.85
CA THR A 352 18.26 -14.35 14.93
C THR A 352 16.80 -14.35 14.54
N ILE A 353 16.43 -15.21 13.60
CA ILE A 353 15.07 -15.38 13.08
C ILE A 353 14.64 -16.85 13.27
N ASN A 354 13.48 -17.05 13.89
CA ASN A 354 12.80 -18.35 13.91
C ASN A 354 11.43 -18.14 13.25
N GLU A 355 11.31 -18.51 11.98
CA GLU A 355 10.16 -18.15 11.13
C GLU A 355 9.30 -19.37 10.80
N THR A 356 8.01 -19.21 10.88
CA THR A 356 7.03 -20.16 10.34
C THR A 356 6.68 -19.76 8.90
N PRO A 357 6.35 -20.74 8.02
CA PRO A 357 5.97 -20.43 6.64
C PRO A 357 4.80 -19.45 6.55
N ALA A 358 4.89 -18.52 5.62
CA ALA A 358 3.80 -17.61 5.33
C ALA A 358 2.59 -18.38 4.77
N PRO A 359 1.35 -18.03 5.15
CA PRO A 359 0.16 -18.65 4.61
C PRO A 359 0.04 -18.34 3.11
N ALA A 360 -0.42 -19.32 2.34
CA ALA A 360 -0.76 -19.10 0.95
C ALA A 360 -1.88 -18.04 0.86
N ARG A 361 -1.69 -17.05 -0.01
CA ARG A 361 -2.68 -16.03 -0.32
C ARG A 361 -3.12 -16.21 -1.77
N VAL A 362 -4.40 -16.52 -1.96
CA VAL A 362 -4.97 -16.74 -3.29
C VAL A 362 -5.64 -15.48 -3.78
N TYR A 363 -5.24 -15.02 -4.95
CA TYR A 363 -5.88 -13.94 -5.68
C TYR A 363 -6.72 -14.52 -6.82
N GLN A 364 -7.85 -13.91 -7.14
CA GLN A 364 -8.65 -14.34 -8.29
C GLN A 364 -8.09 -13.75 -9.57
N ASP A 365 -7.92 -14.56 -10.59
CA ASP A 365 -7.48 -14.12 -11.91
C ASP A 365 -8.53 -13.23 -12.56
N ASN A 366 -8.14 -12.03 -12.94
CA ASN A 366 -9.01 -11.10 -13.66
C ASN A 366 -9.25 -11.51 -15.14
N THR A 367 -8.71 -12.66 -15.58
CA THR A 367 -8.79 -13.14 -16.97
C THR A 367 -10.02 -13.97 -17.27
N SER A 368 -10.81 -14.39 -16.28
CA SER A 368 -12.08 -15.10 -16.49
C SER A 368 -13.29 -14.21 -16.28
N SER A 369 -13.46 -13.20 -17.16
CA SER A 369 -14.73 -12.51 -17.33
C SER A 369 -15.52 -13.18 -18.45
N GLY A 370 -15.96 -14.41 -18.20
CA GLY A 370 -16.96 -15.14 -18.97
C GLY A 370 -18.01 -15.65 -17.99
N ASN A 371 -19.05 -14.87 -17.88
CA ASN A 371 -20.42 -15.23 -17.52
C ASN A 371 -20.62 -16.44 -16.61
N THR A 372 -20.92 -16.20 -15.32
CA THR A 372 -22.00 -16.92 -14.61
C THR A 372 -22.41 -16.10 -13.37
N GLY A 373 -23.69 -15.78 -13.38
CA GLY A 373 -24.36 -15.17 -12.24
C GLY A 373 -24.59 -16.17 -11.11
N ASN A 374 -24.89 -15.60 -9.95
CA ASN A 374 -25.54 -16.18 -8.78
C ASN A 374 -24.78 -17.24 -7.97
N ASN A 375 -24.45 -16.93 -6.72
CA ASN A 375 -25.26 -17.34 -5.55
C ASN A 375 -24.62 -16.85 -4.26
N SER A 376 -25.34 -16.00 -3.53
CA SER A 376 -26.07 -16.41 -2.34
C SER A 376 -25.25 -17.13 -1.29
N SER A 377 -24.93 -16.42 -0.28
CA SER A 377 -24.80 -17.03 1.04
C SER A 377 -25.89 -16.45 1.94
N SER A 378 -26.91 -17.26 2.09
CA SER A 378 -27.92 -17.17 3.11
C SER A 378 -27.27 -17.40 4.48
N ASN A 379 -27.66 -16.62 5.45
CA ASN A 379 -27.86 -17.16 6.78
C ASN A 379 -29.00 -16.45 7.50
N ASN A 380 -29.93 -17.30 7.83
CA ASN A 380 -31.06 -17.17 8.73
C ASN A 380 -30.81 -16.28 9.96
N THR A 381 -31.77 -15.48 10.29
CA THR A 381 -32.40 -15.61 11.64
C THR A 381 -33.83 -15.08 11.61
N THR A 382 -34.71 -15.95 12.03
CA THR A 382 -36.10 -15.84 12.46
C THR A 382 -36.45 -14.55 13.21
N GLY A 383 -37.70 -14.09 12.98
CA GLY A 383 -38.39 -13.25 13.94
C GLY A 383 -39.57 -12.45 13.39
N ASN A 384 -40.68 -13.10 13.22
CA ASN A 384 -42.10 -12.76 13.44
C ASN A 384 -42.55 -11.28 13.51
N ASN A 385 -43.59 -11.04 12.76
CA ASN A 385 -44.96 -10.65 13.04
C ASN A 385 -45.52 -9.44 12.29
N ASN A 386 -46.56 -9.77 11.52
CA ASN A 386 -47.89 -9.15 11.42
C ASN A 386 -48.03 -7.65 11.01
N SER A 387 -48.73 -7.34 9.99
CA SER A 387 -50.16 -7.31 9.78
C SER A 387 -50.57 -6.44 8.57
N ASN A 388 -51.47 -7.01 7.80
CA ASN A 388 -52.62 -6.39 7.12
C ASN A 388 -52.45 -5.18 6.20
N ASN A 389 -52.88 -5.20 5.02
CA ASN A 389 -54.18 -5.38 4.43
C ASN A 389 -54.32 -4.56 3.14
N THR A 390 -54.84 -5.06 2.22
CA THR A 390 -55.99 -4.94 1.30
C THR A 390 -55.73 -4.38 -0.10
N ASN A 391 -56.05 -5.29 -0.97
CA ASN A 391 -57.01 -5.20 -2.09
C ASN A 391 -56.68 -4.53 -3.43
N ASN A 392 -56.84 -5.37 -4.38
CA ASN A 392 -57.72 -5.41 -5.59
C ASN A 392 -57.05 -4.95 -6.88
N ASN A 393 -57.18 -5.57 -8.04
CA ASN A 393 -58.07 -6.58 -8.58
C ASN A 393 -57.77 -6.71 -10.08
N LYS A 394 -57.78 -7.95 -10.60
CA LYS A 394 -58.23 -8.38 -11.95
C LYS A 394 -57.49 -7.81 -13.19
N ASN A 395 -57.16 -8.56 -14.24
CA ASN A 395 -57.79 -9.70 -14.89
C ASN A 395 -56.84 -10.38 -15.87
N ASN A 396 -56.87 -11.71 -15.87
CA ASN A 396 -56.85 -12.70 -16.93
C ASN A 396 -56.65 -12.24 -18.40
N THR A 397 -55.76 -12.90 -19.12
CA THR A 397 -56.18 -13.91 -20.12
C THR A 397 -55.01 -14.72 -20.65
N THR A 398 -55.15 -16.02 -20.58
CA THR A 398 -54.36 -17.11 -21.15
C THR A 398 -54.55 -17.17 -22.67
N VAL A 399 -53.47 -17.40 -23.45
CA VAL A 399 -53.55 -18.23 -24.69
C VAL A 399 -52.17 -18.88 -24.92
N ASN A 400 -52.21 -20.19 -24.97
CA ASN A 400 -51.19 -21.11 -25.48
C ASN A 400 -51.02 -20.99 -27.00
N THR A 401 -49.79 -21.06 -27.51
CA THR A 401 -49.47 -21.86 -28.70
C THR A 401 -47.96 -22.10 -28.85
N LYS A 402 -47.62 -23.27 -29.33
CA LYS A 402 -46.36 -23.98 -29.51
C LYS A 402 -45.63 -23.57 -30.82
N PRO A 403 -44.38 -24.00 -31.02
CA PRO A 403 -43.31 -23.21 -31.64
C PRO A 403 -43.18 -23.36 -33.14
N SER A 404 -42.60 -22.36 -33.78
CA SER A 404 -42.13 -22.48 -35.15
C SER A 404 -40.72 -21.90 -35.26
N ASN A 405 -39.82 -22.73 -35.75
CA ASN A 405 -38.45 -22.41 -36.14
C ASN A 405 -38.42 -21.25 -37.15
N LYS A 406 -37.64 -20.22 -36.85
CA LYS A 406 -37.12 -19.32 -37.88
C LYS A 406 -35.71 -18.89 -37.54
N THR A 407 -34.78 -19.31 -38.36
CA THR A 407 -33.40 -18.82 -38.53
C THR A 407 -33.37 -17.30 -38.48
N THR A 408 -32.68 -16.73 -37.50
CA THR A 408 -32.43 -15.29 -37.45
C THR A 408 -30.99 -14.98 -37.79
N ALA A 409 -30.85 -14.25 -38.89
CA ALA A 409 -29.61 -13.66 -39.37
C ALA A 409 -28.91 -12.82 -38.31
N SER A 410 -27.61 -13.01 -38.24
CA SER A 410 -26.66 -12.22 -37.45
C SER A 410 -26.88 -10.72 -37.63
N LYS A 411 -27.36 -10.04 -36.59
CA LYS A 411 -27.39 -8.58 -36.53
C LYS A 411 -25.99 -8.04 -36.30
N LYS A 412 -25.46 -7.31 -37.30
CA LYS A 412 -24.30 -6.44 -37.24
C LYS A 412 -24.37 -5.57 -35.96
N PRO A 413 -23.29 -5.47 -35.13
CA PRO A 413 -23.34 -4.72 -33.88
C PRO A 413 -23.65 -3.24 -34.16
N THR A 414 -24.69 -2.74 -33.53
CA THR A 414 -25.11 -1.33 -33.61
C THR A 414 -24.02 -0.47 -32.95
N LYS A 415 -23.43 0.46 -33.68
CA LYS A 415 -22.39 1.37 -33.22
C LYS A 415 -22.89 2.20 -32.02
N ARG A 416 -22.28 2.06 -30.86
CA ARG A 416 -22.58 2.85 -29.65
C ARG A 416 -22.57 4.35 -29.95
N ALA A 417 -23.56 5.11 -29.46
CA ALA A 417 -23.57 6.57 -29.56
C ALA A 417 -22.34 7.16 -28.83
N LEU A 418 -21.61 8.05 -29.50
CA LEU A 418 -20.41 8.70 -28.97
C LEU A 418 -20.78 9.69 -27.86
N LEU A 419 -20.05 9.67 -26.75
CA LEU A 419 -20.18 10.66 -25.69
C LEU A 419 -19.73 12.06 -26.18
N PRO A 420 -20.23 13.14 -25.55
CA PRO A 420 -19.89 14.51 -25.97
C PRO A 420 -18.38 14.75 -26.09
N VAL A 421 -17.57 14.22 -25.16
CA VAL A 421 -16.10 14.38 -25.20
C VAL A 421 -15.46 13.73 -26.43
N GLU A 422 -15.98 12.61 -26.92
CA GLU A 422 -15.45 11.90 -28.08
C GLU A 422 -15.62 12.68 -29.40
N LYS A 423 -16.55 13.63 -29.40
CA LYS A 423 -16.76 14.59 -30.50
C LYS A 423 -15.87 15.84 -30.39
N MET A 424 -15.26 16.09 -29.22
CA MET A 424 -14.40 17.27 -28.99
C MET A 424 -12.98 17.05 -29.51
N THR A 425 -12.37 18.13 -29.99
CA THR A 425 -10.97 18.12 -30.43
C THR A 425 -10.12 19.00 -29.50
N GLY A 426 -8.94 18.52 -29.12
CA GLY A 426 -7.97 19.30 -28.37
C GLY A 426 -7.47 20.53 -29.15
N SER A 427 -7.05 21.59 -28.45
CA SER A 427 -6.52 22.81 -29.09
C SER A 427 -5.34 23.38 -28.30
N LEU A 428 -4.14 23.23 -28.85
CA LEU A 428 -2.92 23.86 -28.33
C LEU A 428 -2.88 25.34 -28.70
N LYS A 429 -2.73 26.22 -27.69
CA LYS A 429 -2.50 27.66 -27.90
C LYS A 429 -1.05 27.92 -28.26
N SER A 430 -0.10 27.52 -27.38
CA SER A 430 1.32 27.72 -27.64
C SER A 430 2.16 26.55 -27.17
N VAL A 431 3.32 26.36 -27.86
CA VAL A 431 4.38 25.42 -27.48
C VAL A 431 5.68 26.20 -27.66
N LYS A 432 6.39 26.48 -26.55
CA LYS A 432 7.59 27.35 -26.53
C LYS A 432 8.68 26.72 -25.66
N SER A 433 9.95 27.09 -25.90
CA SER A 433 11.06 26.80 -24.99
C SER A 433 11.56 28.11 -24.36
N PRO A 434 11.03 28.48 -23.18
CA PRO A 434 11.36 29.77 -22.57
C PRO A 434 12.78 29.81 -21.97
N ALA A 435 13.33 28.66 -21.58
CA ALA A 435 14.65 28.52 -20.96
C ALA A 435 15.33 27.23 -21.42
N LYS A 436 16.63 27.06 -21.10
CA LYS A 436 17.40 25.84 -21.35
C LYS A 436 16.66 24.63 -20.80
N SER A 437 16.63 23.55 -21.57
CA SER A 437 15.99 22.26 -21.20
C SER A 437 14.52 22.34 -20.78
N THR A 438 13.79 23.41 -21.16
CA THR A 438 12.43 23.66 -20.71
C THR A 438 11.44 23.74 -21.87
N LEU A 439 10.33 23.00 -21.78
CA LEU A 439 9.19 23.05 -22.68
C LEU A 439 7.98 23.66 -21.95
N ALA A 440 7.42 24.75 -22.48
CA ALA A 440 6.19 25.36 -21.99
C ALA A 440 5.04 25.12 -22.98
N ILE A 441 3.93 24.62 -22.48
CA ILE A 441 2.76 24.25 -23.27
C ILE A 441 1.54 24.96 -22.71
N THR A 442 0.71 25.57 -23.57
CA THR A 442 -0.60 26.11 -23.19
C THR A 442 -1.69 25.64 -24.15
N TRP A 443 -2.92 25.50 -23.67
CA TRP A 443 -4.05 25.02 -24.46
C TRP A 443 -5.37 25.71 -24.10
N LYS A 444 -6.38 25.52 -24.95
CA LYS A 444 -7.70 26.11 -24.78
C LYS A 444 -8.47 25.32 -23.72
N LYS A 445 -9.06 26.03 -22.76
CA LYS A 445 -9.97 25.42 -21.77
C LYS A 445 -11.25 24.95 -22.46
N LEU A 446 -11.68 23.72 -22.18
CA LEU A 446 -12.93 23.15 -22.63
C LEU A 446 -13.88 22.95 -21.45
N ARG A 447 -15.17 23.09 -21.70
CA ARG A 447 -16.22 22.82 -20.70
C ARG A 447 -16.68 21.37 -20.79
N LYS A 448 -17.29 20.83 -19.71
CA LYS A 448 -17.83 19.46 -19.65
C LYS A 448 -16.82 18.36 -19.98
N VAL A 449 -15.58 18.49 -19.49
CA VAL A 449 -14.51 17.48 -19.56
C VAL A 449 -13.92 17.28 -18.16
N THR A 450 -13.43 16.09 -17.86
CA THR A 450 -12.70 15.83 -16.61
C THR A 450 -11.30 16.46 -16.64
N GLY A 451 -10.66 16.45 -17.83
CA GLY A 451 -9.32 16.99 -17.96
C GLY A 451 -8.73 16.88 -19.36
N TYR A 452 -7.42 16.97 -19.44
CA TYR A 452 -6.65 16.95 -20.67
C TYR A 452 -5.52 15.95 -20.59
N GLN A 453 -5.30 15.22 -21.67
CA GLN A 453 -4.14 14.38 -21.90
C GLN A 453 -3.22 15.13 -22.87
N VAL A 454 -1.97 15.36 -22.45
CA VAL A 454 -0.93 16.04 -23.25
C VAL A 454 0.19 15.05 -23.51
N GLN A 455 0.54 14.90 -24.77
CA GLN A 455 1.69 14.08 -25.17
C GLN A 455 2.76 14.95 -25.82
N PHE A 456 4.02 14.65 -25.52
CA PHE A 456 5.16 15.26 -26.18
C PHE A 456 6.24 14.20 -26.46
N CYS A 457 6.88 14.32 -27.62
CA CYS A 457 7.81 13.32 -28.14
C CYS A 457 8.87 13.98 -29.02
N ALA A 458 10.08 13.42 -29.04
CA ALA A 458 11.12 13.82 -29.99
C ALA A 458 10.85 13.33 -31.43
N LYS A 459 9.92 12.39 -31.62
CA LYS A 459 9.48 11.89 -32.93
C LYS A 459 8.06 12.34 -33.23
N SER A 460 7.79 12.79 -34.46
CA SER A 460 6.46 13.32 -34.86
C SER A 460 5.34 12.29 -34.89
N ASN A 461 5.67 11.00 -34.97
CA ASN A 461 4.69 9.91 -35.04
C ASN A 461 4.14 9.47 -33.67
N PHE A 462 4.70 9.95 -32.55
CA PHE A 462 4.30 9.62 -31.19
C PHE A 462 4.24 8.09 -30.90
N LYS A 463 5.16 7.31 -31.49
CA LYS A 463 5.25 5.86 -31.22
C LYS A 463 6.24 5.55 -30.10
N LYS A 464 7.55 5.70 -30.32
CA LYS A 464 8.60 5.40 -29.30
C LYS A 464 9.07 6.68 -28.62
N GLY A 465 9.15 6.67 -27.28
CA GLY A 465 9.62 7.81 -26.47
C GLY A 465 8.59 8.94 -26.34
N THR A 466 7.29 8.61 -26.37
CA THR A 466 6.23 9.58 -26.11
C THR A 466 6.00 9.69 -24.61
N ILE A 467 6.13 10.89 -24.09
CA ILE A 467 5.80 11.21 -22.70
C ILE A 467 4.38 11.75 -22.66
N GLU A 468 3.58 11.20 -21.74
CA GLU A 468 2.18 11.56 -21.54
C GLU A 468 1.98 12.17 -20.16
N ARG A 469 1.15 13.22 -20.09
CA ARG A 469 0.68 13.78 -18.80
C ARG A 469 -0.80 14.09 -18.87
N LYS A 470 -1.51 13.82 -17.77
CA LYS A 470 -2.93 14.15 -17.61
C LYS A 470 -3.07 15.35 -16.69
N PHE A 471 -3.97 16.26 -17.01
CA PHE A 471 -4.22 17.49 -16.27
C PHE A 471 -5.72 17.64 -15.98
N LYS A 472 -6.08 18.16 -14.80
CA LYS A 472 -7.46 18.51 -14.44
C LYS A 472 -7.99 19.62 -15.36
N GLN A 473 -9.30 19.75 -15.51
CA GLN A 473 -9.95 20.73 -16.37
C GLN A 473 -9.52 22.20 -16.13
N LYS A 474 -9.22 22.55 -14.87
CA LYS A 474 -8.78 23.90 -14.48
C LYS A 474 -7.40 24.27 -15.05
N VAL A 475 -6.54 23.26 -15.28
CA VAL A 475 -5.17 23.48 -15.75
C VAL A 475 -5.16 23.65 -17.28
N THR A 476 -4.59 24.73 -17.75
CA THR A 476 -4.49 25.08 -19.19
C THR A 476 -3.06 25.41 -19.63
N LYS A 477 -2.08 25.24 -18.74
CA LYS A 477 -0.65 25.47 -19.01
C LYS A 477 0.21 24.50 -18.21
N THR A 478 1.37 24.15 -18.73
CA THR A 478 2.39 23.36 -18.01
C THR A 478 3.79 23.72 -18.49
N LYS A 479 4.77 23.49 -17.63
CA LYS A 479 6.20 23.49 -17.99
C LYS A 479 6.76 22.10 -17.71
N VAL A 480 7.60 21.62 -18.61
CA VAL A 480 8.25 20.31 -18.54
C VAL A 480 9.75 20.51 -18.59
N ARG A 481 10.48 19.91 -17.67
CA ARG A 481 11.95 19.87 -17.62
C ARG A 481 12.41 18.69 -16.73
N PRO A 482 13.67 18.20 -16.91
CA PRO A 482 14.59 18.59 -17.98
C PRO A 482 14.24 17.89 -19.31
N LEU A 483 14.45 18.58 -20.42
CA LEU A 483 14.42 18.00 -21.77
C LEU A 483 15.78 18.19 -22.45
N LYS A 484 16.13 17.31 -23.39
CA LYS A 484 17.42 17.42 -24.12
C LYS A 484 17.45 18.72 -24.92
N SER A 485 18.40 19.63 -24.59
CA SER A 485 18.63 20.87 -25.30
C SER A 485 18.97 20.60 -26.77
N LYS A 486 18.71 21.59 -27.65
CA LYS A 486 18.90 21.53 -29.11
C LYS A 486 18.03 20.47 -29.81
N LYS A 487 17.25 19.66 -29.11
CA LYS A 487 16.35 18.64 -29.66
C LYS A 487 14.98 19.23 -29.98
N LYS A 488 14.36 18.81 -31.10
CA LYS A 488 13.00 19.19 -31.47
C LYS A 488 12.00 18.26 -30.81
N TYR A 489 10.98 18.84 -30.16
CA TYR A 489 9.88 18.09 -29.56
C TYR A 489 8.56 18.45 -30.23
N TYR A 490 7.72 17.44 -30.45
CA TYR A 490 6.37 17.52 -30.99
C TYR A 490 5.39 17.35 -29.85
N VAL A 491 4.30 18.13 -29.88
CA VAL A 491 3.30 18.16 -28.80
C VAL A 491 1.90 18.04 -29.40
N ARG A 492 1.06 17.21 -28.77
CA ARG A 492 -0.38 17.15 -29.03
C ARG A 492 -1.15 17.03 -27.73
N MET A 493 -2.43 17.39 -27.73
CA MET A 493 -3.29 17.25 -26.57
C MET A 493 -4.70 16.85 -26.97
N ARG A 494 -5.45 16.18 -26.08
CA ARG A 494 -6.86 15.89 -26.25
C ARG A 494 -7.60 16.02 -24.91
N PRO A 495 -8.91 16.33 -24.93
CA PRO A 495 -9.73 16.27 -23.73
C PRO A 495 -10.07 14.83 -23.37
N TYR A 496 -10.40 14.58 -22.10
CA TYR A 496 -10.99 13.32 -21.66
C TYR A 496 -12.08 13.55 -20.63
N THR A 497 -13.02 12.59 -20.54
CA THR A 497 -14.02 12.52 -19.48
C THR A 497 -14.00 11.13 -18.86
N LYS A 498 -14.06 11.06 -17.53
CA LYS A 498 -14.27 9.83 -16.78
C LYS A 498 -15.77 9.66 -16.53
N SER A 499 -16.28 8.46 -16.78
CA SER A 499 -17.65 8.06 -16.44
C SER A 499 -17.58 6.68 -15.81
N GLY A 500 -17.77 6.63 -14.48
CA GLY A 500 -17.42 5.47 -13.67
C GLY A 500 -15.93 5.11 -13.81
N SER A 501 -15.62 3.85 -14.00
CA SER A 501 -14.25 3.34 -14.21
C SER A 501 -13.69 3.62 -15.61
N LYS A 502 -14.52 4.01 -16.59
CA LYS A 502 -14.10 4.18 -17.99
C LYS A 502 -13.67 5.62 -18.29
N THR A 503 -12.58 5.76 -19.06
CA THR A 503 -12.10 7.05 -19.58
C THR A 503 -12.38 7.14 -21.08
N TYR A 504 -13.08 8.19 -21.48
CA TYR A 504 -13.42 8.49 -22.86
C TYR A 504 -12.63 9.69 -23.35
N TYR A 505 -11.99 9.58 -24.51
CA TYR A 505 -11.09 10.59 -25.03
C TYR A 505 -11.68 11.29 -26.25
N GLY A 506 -11.44 12.59 -26.31
CA GLY A 506 -11.67 13.37 -27.52
C GLY A 506 -10.57 13.18 -28.56
N LYS A 507 -10.72 13.87 -29.68
CA LYS A 507 -9.76 13.85 -30.79
C LYS A 507 -8.50 14.65 -30.43
N TRP A 508 -7.33 14.20 -30.92
CA TRP A 508 -6.08 14.92 -30.76
C TRP A 508 -6.10 16.28 -31.45
N SER A 509 -5.44 17.26 -30.85
CA SER A 509 -5.13 18.56 -31.48
C SER A 509 -4.22 18.39 -32.70
N LYS A 510 -4.16 19.42 -33.54
CA LYS A 510 -3.03 19.58 -34.46
C LYS A 510 -1.72 19.56 -33.66
N VAL A 511 -0.70 18.89 -34.20
CA VAL A 511 0.63 18.79 -33.58
C VAL A 511 1.34 20.14 -33.71
N LYS A 512 1.92 20.63 -32.63
CA LYS A 512 2.88 21.75 -32.64
C LYS A 512 4.24 21.24 -32.23
N SER A 513 5.32 21.91 -32.67
CA SER A 513 6.68 21.52 -32.31
C SER A 513 7.53 22.74 -31.94
N VAL A 514 8.59 22.48 -31.18
CA VAL A 514 9.57 23.47 -30.75
C VAL A 514 10.93 22.81 -30.59
N LYS A 515 12.00 23.55 -30.93
CA LYS A 515 13.39 23.16 -30.59
C LYS A 515 13.69 23.66 -29.17
N ILE A 516 14.14 22.77 -28.29
CA ILE A 516 14.48 23.12 -26.90
C ILE A 516 15.79 23.92 -26.86
N LYS A 517 15.79 25.02 -26.11
CA LYS A 517 16.95 25.84 -25.85
C LYS A 517 18.01 25.11 -25.04
#